data_18845a72fdf71cc6e2c356e812fc6f79
#
_entry.id   18845a72fdf71cc6e2c356e812fc6f79
#
_cell.length_a   1.000
_cell.length_b   1.000
_cell.length_c   1.000
_cell.angle_alpha   90.00
_cell.angle_beta   90.00
_cell.angle_gamma   90.00
#
_symmetry.space_group_name_H-M   'P 1'
#
loop_
_entity.id
_entity.type
_entity.pdbx_description
1 polymer ?
#
loop_
_entity_poly.entity_id
_entity_poly.type
_entity_poly.pdbx_seq_one_letter_code
_entity_poly.pdbx_strand_id
1 'polypeptide(L)'
;HVDKNILKDMNRGNRSYKFYRNMIDKIRKFDDNAVIRTSFIVGFPGETSESFKKLLKFIKNAKIDRVGVFTYSEEDGTDALLINKTKISKRKKLFLREKLMKTAIEVSEERLSRFIGKTIDVLIEKKEDDKFIGRSIYDAPEVDGYVEVYNGNDNIKAGDIIKVYIKHNTEYDLIGDYIN
;
A
#
# COMPACT_ATOMS: atom_id res chain seq x y z
N HIS A 1 11.26 -5.25 5.17
CA HIS A 1 12.22 -5.65 4.13
C HIS A 1 12.01 -7.12 3.73
N VAL A 2 12.62 -7.60 2.62
CA VAL A 2 12.48 -8.99 2.14
C VAL A 2 13.83 -9.72 1.98
N ASP A 3 14.93 -9.01 2.10
CA ASP A 3 16.25 -9.64 2.10
C ASP A 3 16.50 -10.31 3.45
N LYS A 4 16.93 -11.58 3.41
CA LYS A 4 17.09 -12.42 4.61
C LYS A 4 18.09 -11.84 5.61
N ASN A 5 19.19 -11.26 5.14
CA ASN A 5 20.22 -10.71 6.01
C ASN A 5 19.74 -9.43 6.70
N ILE A 6 19.07 -8.54 5.95
CA ILE A 6 18.48 -7.33 6.52
C ILE A 6 17.37 -7.67 7.50
N LEU A 7 16.51 -8.65 7.20
CA LEU A 7 15.47 -9.09 8.12
C LEU A 7 16.02 -9.68 9.42
N LYS A 8 17.14 -10.43 9.33
CA LYS A 8 17.85 -10.94 10.50
C LYS A 8 18.37 -9.78 11.36
N ASP A 9 19.01 -8.80 10.75
CA ASP A 9 19.55 -7.62 11.45
C ASP A 9 18.44 -6.74 12.04
N MET A 10 17.25 -6.70 11.41
CA MET A 10 16.06 -6.05 11.94
C MET A 10 15.33 -6.87 13.03
N ASN A 11 15.90 -7.97 13.48
CA ASN A 11 15.28 -8.91 14.42
C ASN A 11 13.89 -9.41 13.97
N ARG A 12 13.71 -9.63 12.66
CA ARG A 12 12.45 -10.14 12.06
C ARG A 12 12.48 -11.65 11.80
N GLY A 13 13.39 -12.37 12.44
CA GLY A 13 13.55 -13.81 12.35
C GLY A 13 14.07 -14.31 10.99
N ASN A 14 13.94 -15.61 10.74
CA ASN A 14 14.43 -16.26 9.50
C ASN A 14 13.44 -16.18 8.32
N ARG A 15 12.66 -15.12 8.23
CA ARG A 15 11.74 -14.90 7.11
C ARG A 15 12.50 -14.48 5.86
N SER A 16 11.88 -14.64 4.70
CA SER A 16 12.51 -14.36 3.42
C SER A 16 11.50 -13.89 2.39
N TYR A 17 11.97 -13.43 1.24
CA TYR A 17 11.15 -13.14 0.07
C TYR A 17 10.12 -14.26 -0.21
N LYS A 18 10.56 -15.52 -0.26
CA LYS A 18 9.71 -16.68 -0.56
C LYS A 18 8.62 -16.87 0.50
N PHE A 19 8.96 -16.66 1.78
CA PHE A 19 7.97 -16.75 2.86
C PHE A 19 6.83 -15.78 2.68
N TYR A 20 7.13 -14.48 2.49
CA TYR A 20 6.11 -13.45 2.32
C TYR A 20 5.34 -13.62 1.01
N ARG A 21 6.02 -14.01 -0.07
CA ARG A 21 5.36 -14.29 -1.35
C ARG A 21 4.34 -15.42 -1.23
N ASN A 22 4.73 -16.54 -0.65
CA ASN A 22 3.81 -17.67 -0.45
C ASN A 22 2.62 -17.31 0.44
N MET A 23 2.81 -16.45 1.45
CA MET A 23 1.73 -15.98 2.30
C MET A 23 0.72 -15.14 1.50
N ILE A 24 1.19 -14.19 0.70
CA ILE A 24 0.36 -13.35 -0.16
C ILE A 24 -0.39 -14.20 -1.19
N ASP A 25 0.30 -15.15 -1.83
CA ASP A 25 -0.29 -16.05 -2.82
C ASP A 25 -1.42 -16.91 -2.21
N LYS A 26 -1.25 -17.37 -0.96
CA LYS A 26 -2.30 -18.10 -0.23
C LYS A 26 -3.53 -17.21 0.03
N ILE A 27 -3.32 -15.97 0.49
CA ILE A 27 -4.42 -15.02 0.74
C ILE A 27 -5.20 -14.80 -0.55
N ARG A 28 -4.52 -14.47 -1.65
CA ARG A 28 -5.16 -14.19 -2.93
C ARG A 28 -5.81 -15.41 -3.60
N LYS A 29 -5.32 -16.60 -3.29
CA LYS A 29 -5.95 -17.84 -3.72
C LYS A 29 -7.31 -18.05 -3.03
N PHE A 30 -7.46 -17.55 -1.82
CA PHE A 30 -8.72 -17.56 -1.07
C PHE A 30 -9.64 -16.41 -1.51
N ASP A 31 -9.10 -15.20 -1.65
CA ASP A 31 -9.81 -14.02 -2.12
C ASP A 31 -8.87 -13.12 -2.95
N ASP A 32 -9.08 -13.08 -4.28
CA ASP A 32 -8.27 -12.27 -5.20
C ASP A 32 -8.49 -10.75 -5.00
N ASN A 33 -9.61 -10.35 -4.41
CA ASN A 33 -9.89 -8.97 -4.08
C ASN A 33 -9.24 -8.52 -2.76
N ALA A 34 -8.71 -9.44 -1.95
CA ALA A 34 -8.06 -9.09 -0.69
C ALA A 34 -7.00 -8.01 -0.88
N VAL A 35 -7.11 -6.95 -0.09
CA VAL A 35 -6.15 -5.84 -0.09
C VAL A 35 -4.99 -6.17 0.83
N ILE A 36 -3.79 -6.19 0.27
CA ILE A 36 -2.55 -6.42 1.00
C ILE A 36 -1.90 -5.09 1.32
N ARG A 37 -1.76 -4.82 2.61
CA ARG A 37 -1.08 -3.63 3.13
C ARG A 37 0.21 -4.01 3.82
N THR A 38 1.25 -3.22 3.65
CA THR A 38 2.51 -3.36 4.38
C THR A 38 3.27 -2.06 4.47
N SER A 39 4.23 -2.02 5.40
CA SER A 39 5.19 -0.93 5.52
C SER A 39 6.61 -1.46 5.38
N PHE A 40 7.45 -0.70 4.70
CA PHE A 40 8.88 -0.99 4.56
C PHE A 40 9.72 0.11 5.16
N ILE A 41 10.84 -0.30 5.76
CA ILE A 41 11.91 0.60 6.17
C ILE A 41 13.06 0.41 5.18
N VAL A 42 13.55 1.51 4.61
CA VAL A 42 14.72 1.56 3.72
C VAL A 42 15.86 2.34 4.35
N GLY A 43 17.07 2.09 3.90
CA GLY A 43 18.24 2.75 4.45
C GLY A 43 18.71 2.18 5.77
N PHE A 44 18.36 0.93 6.09
CA PHE A 44 18.84 0.22 7.26
C PHE A 44 20.34 -0.07 7.13
N PRO A 45 21.14 -0.05 8.25
CA PRO A 45 22.57 -0.36 8.19
C PRO A 45 22.85 -1.68 7.48
N GLY A 46 23.76 -1.65 6.51
CA GLY A 46 24.11 -2.82 5.69
C GLY A 46 23.17 -3.09 4.51
N GLU A 47 22.14 -2.28 4.27
CA GLU A 47 21.35 -2.40 3.05
C GLU A 47 22.19 -2.07 1.81
N THR A 48 22.18 -2.97 0.84
CA THR A 48 22.93 -2.85 -0.42
C THR A 48 22.02 -2.52 -1.59
N SER A 49 22.60 -2.09 -2.70
CA SER A 49 21.83 -1.89 -3.93
C SER A 49 21.14 -3.18 -4.41
N GLU A 50 21.73 -4.34 -4.12
CA GLU A 50 21.15 -5.63 -4.48
C GLU A 50 19.95 -5.98 -3.59
N SER A 51 20.08 -5.82 -2.26
CA SER A 51 18.95 -6.05 -1.33
C SER A 51 17.79 -5.11 -1.62
N PHE A 52 18.05 -3.86 -1.97
CA PHE A 52 17.03 -2.91 -2.40
C PHE A 52 16.37 -3.31 -3.73
N LYS A 53 17.12 -3.77 -4.74
CA LYS A 53 16.55 -4.31 -5.98
C LYS A 53 15.61 -5.50 -5.73
N LYS A 54 15.97 -6.39 -4.78
CA LYS A 54 15.06 -7.48 -4.36
C LYS A 54 13.76 -6.96 -3.77
N LEU A 55 13.80 -5.87 -2.99
CA LEU A 55 12.62 -5.25 -2.43
C LEU A 55 11.70 -4.64 -3.50
N LEU A 56 12.26 -3.89 -4.46
CA LEU A 56 11.52 -3.38 -5.62
C LEU A 56 10.84 -4.50 -6.41
N LYS A 57 11.59 -5.57 -6.71
CA LYS A 57 11.05 -6.74 -7.41
C LYS A 57 9.93 -7.43 -6.61
N PHE A 58 10.05 -7.45 -5.28
CA PHE A 58 9.03 -8.04 -4.42
C PHE A 58 7.71 -7.30 -4.52
N ILE A 59 7.69 -5.97 -4.40
CA ILE A 59 6.46 -5.17 -4.48
C ILE A 59 5.76 -5.41 -5.83
N LYS A 60 6.51 -5.34 -6.93
CA LYS A 60 5.96 -5.57 -8.28
C LYS A 60 5.38 -6.98 -8.44
N ASN A 61 6.16 -8.01 -8.08
CA ASN A 61 5.72 -9.38 -8.28
C ASN A 61 4.61 -9.81 -7.31
N ALA A 62 4.62 -9.31 -6.08
CA ALA A 62 3.61 -9.61 -5.09
C ALA A 62 2.35 -8.75 -5.27
N LYS A 63 2.39 -7.74 -6.15
CA LYS A 63 1.27 -6.83 -6.44
C LYS A 63 0.64 -6.30 -5.15
N ILE A 64 1.46 -5.73 -4.27
CA ILE A 64 1.00 -5.22 -2.97
C ILE A 64 0.16 -3.98 -3.20
N ASP A 65 -1.05 -3.97 -2.68
CA ASP A 65 -2.04 -2.92 -2.96
C ASP A 65 -1.70 -1.60 -2.27
N ARG A 66 -1.24 -1.63 -1.03
CA ARG A 66 -0.95 -0.44 -0.22
C ARG A 66 0.41 -0.57 0.46
N VAL A 67 1.30 0.36 0.20
CA VAL A 67 2.69 0.33 0.71
C VAL A 67 3.04 1.65 1.37
N GLY A 68 3.36 1.61 2.66
CA GLY A 68 4.04 2.70 3.36
C GLY A 68 5.56 2.53 3.27
N VAL A 69 6.31 3.61 3.04
CA VAL A 69 7.78 3.56 3.01
C VAL A 69 8.36 4.59 3.96
N PHE A 70 9.16 4.13 4.89
CA PHE A 70 9.85 4.93 5.89
C PHE A 70 11.36 4.83 5.72
N THR A 71 12.07 5.90 6.02
CA THR A 71 13.53 5.84 6.13
C THR A 71 13.91 5.36 7.53
N TYR A 72 14.95 4.53 7.61
CA TYR A 72 15.51 4.15 8.91
C TYR A 72 16.03 5.38 9.67
N SER A 73 15.60 5.54 10.90
CA SER A 73 16.16 6.44 11.91
C SER A 73 16.84 5.65 13.03
N GLU A 74 17.86 6.22 13.61
CA GLU A 74 18.53 5.63 14.76
C GLU A 74 17.72 6.01 16.00
N GLU A 75 17.37 5.01 16.80
CA GLU A 75 16.60 5.18 18.04
C GLU A 75 17.40 4.62 19.20
N ASP A 76 17.59 5.42 20.23
CA ASP A 76 18.34 5.04 21.43
C ASP A 76 17.75 3.80 22.09
N GLY A 77 18.63 2.93 22.60
CA GLY A 77 18.24 1.69 23.26
C GLY A 77 17.83 0.55 22.34
N THR A 78 18.00 0.70 21.01
CA THR A 78 17.69 -0.37 20.06
C THR A 78 18.93 -1.18 19.69
N ASP A 79 18.77 -2.50 19.47
CA ASP A 79 19.82 -3.38 18.97
C ASP A 79 20.38 -2.94 17.62
N ALA A 80 19.61 -2.19 16.86
CA ALA A 80 20.01 -1.66 15.56
C ALA A 80 21.18 -0.70 15.65
N LEU A 81 21.37 0.02 16.77
CA LEU A 81 22.54 0.87 17.01
C LEU A 81 23.84 0.07 17.17
N LEU A 82 23.75 -1.16 17.65
CA LEU A 82 24.89 -2.03 17.89
C LEU A 82 25.41 -2.72 16.61
N ILE A 83 24.68 -2.55 15.50
CA ILE A 83 25.03 -3.19 14.23
C ILE A 83 26.25 -2.49 13.63
N ASN A 84 27.39 -3.21 13.63
CA ASN A 84 28.63 -2.74 13.01
C ASN A 84 28.61 -2.97 11.48
N LYS A 85 27.76 -2.20 10.77
CA LYS A 85 27.64 -2.20 9.31
C LYS A 85 27.63 -0.79 8.76
N THR A 86 27.90 -0.69 7.45
CA THR A 86 27.94 0.61 6.77
C THR A 86 26.62 1.35 6.92
N LYS A 87 26.66 2.52 7.53
CA LYS A 87 25.52 3.45 7.63
C LYS A 87 25.24 4.08 6.27
N ILE A 88 23.98 4.29 6.01
CA ILE A 88 23.52 4.90 4.76
C ILE A 88 23.25 6.39 5.00
N SER A 89 23.79 7.24 4.15
CA SER A 89 23.60 8.69 4.25
C SER A 89 22.13 9.10 4.12
N LYS A 90 21.74 10.19 4.77
CA LYS A 90 20.37 10.74 4.72
C LYS A 90 19.89 10.94 3.28
N ARG A 91 20.74 11.51 2.41
CA ARG A 91 20.43 11.69 0.98
C ARG A 91 20.12 10.37 0.29
N LYS A 92 20.89 9.32 0.56
CA LYS A 92 20.66 8.00 -0.02
C LYS A 92 19.38 7.35 0.50
N LYS A 93 19.06 7.49 1.80
CA LYS A 93 17.81 7.00 2.39
C LYS A 93 16.60 7.63 1.71
N LEU A 94 16.61 8.95 1.51
CA LEU A 94 15.53 9.68 0.81
C LEU A 94 15.38 9.19 -0.63
N PHE A 95 16.47 9.05 -1.37
CA PHE A 95 16.45 8.50 -2.73
C PHE A 95 15.83 7.07 -2.78
N LEU A 96 16.20 6.20 -1.84
CA LEU A 96 15.63 4.85 -1.77
C LEU A 96 14.13 4.89 -1.47
N ARG A 97 13.70 5.75 -0.54
CA ARG A 97 12.29 5.96 -0.20
C ARG A 97 11.50 6.42 -1.41
N GLU A 98 11.92 7.47 -2.10
CA GLU A 98 11.25 8.00 -3.28
C GLU A 98 11.13 6.94 -4.39
N LYS A 99 12.22 6.21 -4.65
CA LYS A 99 12.22 5.17 -5.66
C LYS A 99 11.28 4.01 -5.32
N LEU A 100 11.20 3.62 -4.05
CA LEU A 100 10.30 2.57 -3.61
C LEU A 100 8.85 3.03 -3.65
N MET A 101 8.56 4.27 -3.22
CA MET A 101 7.25 4.89 -3.30
C MET A 101 6.74 4.95 -4.74
N LYS A 102 7.58 5.42 -5.68
CA LYS A 102 7.19 5.44 -7.10
C LYS A 102 6.77 4.05 -7.60
N THR A 103 7.54 3.02 -7.27
CA THR A 103 7.17 1.65 -7.63
C THR A 103 5.87 1.19 -6.95
N ALA A 104 5.65 1.59 -5.70
CA ALA A 104 4.45 1.25 -4.96
C ALA A 104 3.20 1.92 -5.56
N ILE A 105 3.33 3.18 -5.99
CA ILE A 105 2.27 3.93 -6.69
C ILE A 105 1.87 3.21 -7.98
N GLU A 106 2.84 2.88 -8.85
CA GLU A 106 2.59 2.14 -10.10
C GLU A 106 1.81 0.84 -9.85
N VAL A 107 2.17 0.10 -8.79
CA VAL A 107 1.50 -1.14 -8.44
C VAL A 107 0.12 -0.92 -7.83
N SER A 108 -0.05 0.12 -7.02
CA SER A 108 -1.36 0.49 -6.43
C SER A 108 -2.37 0.82 -7.54
N GLU A 109 -1.99 1.66 -8.50
CA GLU A 109 -2.81 2.01 -9.66
C GLU A 109 -3.20 0.77 -10.48
N GLU A 110 -2.23 -0.11 -10.82
CA GLU A 110 -2.51 -1.39 -11.48
C GLU A 110 -3.50 -2.25 -10.68
N ARG A 111 -3.36 -2.28 -9.35
CA ARG A 111 -4.24 -3.08 -8.50
C ARG A 111 -5.65 -2.49 -8.37
N LEU A 112 -5.79 -1.19 -8.34
CA LEU A 112 -7.09 -0.51 -8.29
C LEU A 112 -7.87 -0.70 -9.58
N SER A 113 -7.19 -0.79 -10.73
CA SER A 113 -7.86 -0.99 -12.02
C SER A 113 -8.73 -2.25 -12.09
N ARG A 114 -8.52 -3.24 -11.18
CA ARG A 114 -9.39 -4.44 -11.09
C ARG A 114 -10.84 -4.14 -10.71
N PHE A 115 -11.09 -2.96 -10.15
CA PHE A 115 -12.44 -2.54 -9.79
C PHE A 115 -13.17 -1.82 -10.93
N ILE A 116 -12.47 -1.36 -11.95
CA ILE A 116 -13.09 -0.70 -13.11
C ILE A 116 -14.10 -1.66 -13.76
N GLY A 117 -15.31 -1.16 -14.03
CA GLY A 117 -16.41 -1.93 -14.57
C GLY A 117 -17.16 -2.79 -13.54
N LYS A 118 -16.80 -2.70 -12.25
CA LYS A 118 -17.49 -3.41 -11.18
C LYS A 118 -18.35 -2.45 -10.35
N THR A 119 -19.40 -3.01 -9.77
CA THR A 119 -20.20 -2.35 -8.74
C THR A 119 -19.72 -2.77 -7.37
N ILE A 120 -19.44 -1.81 -6.50
CA ILE A 120 -19.00 -2.03 -5.12
C ILE A 120 -19.88 -1.26 -4.14
N ASP A 121 -19.88 -1.71 -2.88
CA ASP A 121 -20.51 -0.99 -1.78
C ASP A 121 -19.56 0.09 -1.28
N VAL A 122 -20.09 1.31 -1.11
CA VAL A 122 -19.36 2.49 -0.63
C VAL A 122 -20.10 3.12 0.53
N LEU A 123 -19.44 3.21 1.67
CA LEU A 123 -19.90 3.97 2.82
C LEU A 123 -19.62 5.45 2.57
N ILE A 124 -20.66 6.27 2.49
CA ILE A 124 -20.52 7.71 2.31
C ILE A 124 -20.08 8.36 3.61
N GLU A 125 -19.04 9.18 3.53
CA GLU A 125 -18.49 9.92 4.67
C GLU A 125 -18.88 11.40 4.64
N LYS A 126 -18.93 12.00 3.44
CA LYS A 126 -19.31 13.40 3.26
C LYS A 126 -19.80 13.71 1.84
N LYS A 127 -20.50 14.84 1.70
CA LYS A 127 -20.78 15.46 0.40
C LYS A 127 -19.84 16.64 0.19
N GLU A 128 -19.24 16.74 -0.99
CA GLU A 128 -18.40 17.85 -1.42
C GLU A 128 -18.91 18.34 -2.78
N ASP A 129 -19.43 19.56 -2.81
CA ASP A 129 -19.98 20.19 -4.03
C ASP A 129 -20.95 19.25 -4.78
N ASP A 130 -20.56 18.75 -5.93
CA ASP A 130 -21.35 17.91 -6.85
C ASP A 130 -21.08 16.41 -6.71
N LYS A 131 -20.23 16.00 -5.75
CA LYS A 131 -19.85 14.62 -5.53
C LYS A 131 -19.96 14.20 -4.05
N PHE A 132 -20.02 12.90 -3.84
CA PHE A 132 -19.87 12.31 -2.51
C PHE A 132 -18.51 11.68 -2.38
N ILE A 133 -17.95 11.73 -1.18
CA ILE A 133 -16.71 11.06 -0.81
C ILE A 133 -17.06 9.94 0.16
N GLY A 134 -16.55 8.75 -0.13
CA GLY A 134 -16.77 7.60 0.70
C GLY A 134 -15.61 6.62 0.63
N ARG A 135 -15.76 5.49 1.27
CA ARG A 135 -14.78 4.40 1.26
C ARG A 135 -15.44 3.05 1.05
N SER A 136 -14.73 2.16 0.40
CA SER A 136 -15.15 0.78 0.24
C SER A 136 -14.69 -0.09 1.43
N ILE A 137 -15.12 -1.35 1.47
CA ILE A 137 -14.60 -2.34 2.44
C ILE A 137 -13.10 -2.63 2.26
N TYR A 138 -12.51 -2.18 1.17
CA TYR A 138 -11.11 -2.38 0.82
C TYR A 138 -10.20 -1.26 1.33
N ASP A 139 -10.77 -0.17 1.83
CA ASP A 139 -10.05 1.03 2.24
C ASP A 139 -10.07 1.20 3.75
N ALA A 140 -8.90 1.43 4.34
CA ALA A 140 -8.79 1.75 5.75
C ALA A 140 -9.09 3.24 5.97
N PRO A 141 -9.91 3.59 7.01
CA PRO A 141 -10.22 4.96 7.32
C PRO A 141 -8.97 5.81 7.52
N GLU A 142 -8.99 7.05 6.99
CA GLU A 142 -7.96 8.09 7.19
C GLU A 142 -6.54 7.74 6.71
N VAL A 143 -6.34 6.57 6.12
CA VAL A 143 -5.01 6.08 5.74
C VAL A 143 -4.90 5.75 4.26
N ASP A 144 -5.97 5.19 3.68
CA ASP A 144 -6.02 4.85 2.25
C ASP A 144 -6.67 5.96 1.43
N GLY A 145 -6.80 5.72 0.13
CA GLY A 145 -7.60 6.53 -0.76
C GLY A 145 -9.10 6.45 -0.45
N TYR A 146 -9.88 7.13 -1.24
CA TYR A 146 -11.33 7.21 -1.12
C TYR A 146 -12.01 6.82 -2.44
N VAL A 147 -13.33 6.79 -2.41
CA VAL A 147 -14.17 6.63 -3.59
C VAL A 147 -14.91 7.95 -3.83
N GLU A 148 -14.64 8.58 -4.98
CA GLU A 148 -15.43 9.70 -5.48
C GLU A 148 -16.67 9.16 -6.17
N VAL A 149 -17.84 9.63 -5.74
CA VAL A 149 -19.13 9.18 -6.26
C VAL A 149 -19.88 10.32 -6.88
N TYR A 150 -20.18 10.19 -8.16
CA TYR A 150 -20.95 11.15 -8.95
C TYR A 150 -22.37 10.64 -9.19
N ASN A 151 -23.23 11.51 -9.71
CA ASN A 151 -24.61 11.21 -10.06
C ASN A 151 -25.48 10.68 -8.89
N GLY A 152 -25.07 10.99 -7.65
CA GLY A 152 -25.87 10.70 -6.47
C GLY A 152 -27.08 11.64 -6.35
N ASN A 153 -28.12 11.16 -5.68
CA ASN A 153 -29.31 11.98 -5.40
C ASN A 153 -29.20 12.67 -4.03
N ASP A 154 -30.04 13.71 -3.81
CA ASP A 154 -29.99 14.51 -2.58
C ASP A 154 -30.45 13.79 -1.31
N ASN A 155 -30.96 12.58 -1.41
CA ASN A 155 -31.35 11.76 -0.25
C ASN A 155 -30.14 11.05 0.39
N ILE A 156 -29.02 10.94 -0.33
CA ILE A 156 -27.81 10.29 0.15
C ILE A 156 -27.16 11.14 1.25
N LYS A 157 -26.86 10.51 2.39
CA LYS A 157 -26.28 11.15 3.58
C LYS A 157 -25.01 10.42 4.03
N ALA A 158 -24.19 11.12 4.80
CA ALA A 158 -23.07 10.50 5.52
C ALA A 158 -23.59 9.36 6.42
N GLY A 159 -22.92 8.20 6.34
CA GLY A 159 -23.31 6.96 7.01
C GLY A 159 -24.09 5.99 6.12
N ASP A 160 -24.58 6.41 4.96
CA ASP A 160 -25.26 5.52 4.03
C ASP A 160 -24.27 4.62 3.30
N ILE A 161 -24.67 3.37 3.05
CA ILE A 161 -23.94 2.45 2.18
C ILE A 161 -24.71 2.38 0.85
N ILE A 162 -24.03 2.76 -0.22
CA ILE A 162 -24.63 2.82 -1.55
C ILE A 162 -23.86 1.97 -2.57
N LYS A 163 -24.51 1.59 -3.65
CA LYS A 163 -23.89 0.91 -4.79
C LYS A 163 -23.26 1.91 -5.74
N VAL A 164 -21.99 1.69 -6.08
CA VAL A 164 -21.23 2.55 -6.98
C VAL A 164 -20.60 1.72 -8.09
N TYR A 165 -20.91 2.11 -9.33
CA TYR A 165 -20.26 1.53 -10.51
C TYR A 165 -18.95 2.27 -10.78
N ILE A 166 -17.82 1.58 -10.67
CA ILE A 166 -16.49 2.16 -10.82
C ILE A 166 -16.13 2.33 -12.29
N LYS A 167 -15.81 3.55 -12.68
CA LYS A 167 -15.43 3.94 -14.04
C LYS A 167 -13.93 4.12 -14.23
N HIS A 168 -13.28 4.69 -13.24
CA HIS A 168 -11.87 5.06 -13.28
C HIS A 168 -11.20 4.82 -11.93
N ASN A 169 -9.87 4.85 -11.94
CA ASN A 169 -9.06 4.97 -10.74
C ASN A 169 -7.92 5.96 -10.95
N THR A 170 -7.44 6.53 -9.87
CA THR A 170 -6.16 7.23 -9.75
C THR A 170 -5.10 6.27 -9.19
N GLU A 171 -4.00 6.83 -8.72
CA GLU A 171 -2.95 6.10 -8.00
C GLU A 171 -3.47 5.49 -6.67
N TYR A 172 -4.45 6.12 -6.05
CA TYR A 172 -4.95 5.74 -4.73
C TYR A 172 -6.47 5.63 -4.63
N ASP A 173 -7.22 6.34 -5.47
CA ASP A 173 -8.66 6.53 -5.35
C ASP A 173 -9.42 5.82 -6.45
N LEU A 174 -10.69 5.55 -6.19
CA LEU A 174 -11.65 5.05 -7.16
C LEU A 174 -12.64 6.16 -7.52
N ILE A 175 -13.12 6.16 -8.75
CA ILE A 175 -14.08 7.13 -9.25
C ILE A 175 -15.22 6.37 -9.92
N GLY A 176 -16.45 6.68 -9.53
CA GLY A 176 -17.61 5.99 -10.08
C GLY A 176 -18.92 6.76 -9.95
N ASP A 177 -19.97 6.15 -10.45
CA ASP A 177 -21.33 6.68 -10.39
C ASP A 177 -22.19 5.88 -9.43
N TYR A 178 -23.05 6.60 -8.70
CA TYR A 178 -24.13 5.98 -7.96
C TYR A 178 -25.06 5.21 -8.92
N ILE A 179 -25.44 4.01 -8.50
CA ILE A 179 -26.48 3.24 -9.19
C ILE A 179 -27.61 2.91 -8.21
N ASN A 180 -28.83 3.07 -8.71
CA ASN A 180 -30.05 2.88 -7.93
C ASN A 180 -30.33 1.40 -7.68
#